data_848b4e18893fd83d3b4d2a285582ae3b
#
_entry.id   848b4e18893fd83d3b4d2a285582ae3b
#
_cell.length_a   1.000
_cell.length_b   1.000
_cell.length_c   1.000
_cell.angle_alpha   90.00
_cell.angle_beta   90.00
_cell.angle_gamma   90.00
#
_symmetry.space_group_name_H-M   'P 1'
#
loop_
_entity.id
_entity.type
_entity.pdbx_description
1 polymer ?
#
loop_
_entity_poly.entity_id
_entity_poly.type
_entity_poly.pdbx_seq_one_letter_code
_entity_poly.pdbx_strand_id
1 'polypeptide(L)'
;QYAIAKAAHVARIPKDVPLDAIAPILCAGITVYKGLKESGARPGQTVAIVGAGGGLGSLACQYAKAMGLQVIGIDTGDEKEQMVKKLGAHAFIDFAKSSNVVKDVQAATEDGLGPHAVILVAVNEKPFQQATEYLRPRGTVIAIGLPAGAYLRAPVFETVIGVKTIKGSYVGNRKDTSEAIDFFRRGLINAPFKVIGMSELQKVYDMMH
;
A
#
# COMPACT_ATOMS: atom_id res chain seq x y z
N GLN A 1 23.98 -14.32 -15.51
CA GLN A 1 23.74 -15.09 -14.28
C GLN A 1 24.25 -14.36 -13.03
N TYR A 2 25.26 -13.51 -13.16
CA TYR A 2 25.85 -12.75 -12.05
C TYR A 2 25.86 -11.26 -12.37
N ALA A 3 25.65 -10.44 -11.34
CA ALA A 3 25.73 -8.99 -11.43
C ALA A 3 26.71 -8.46 -10.37
N ILE A 4 27.38 -7.36 -10.67
CA ILE A 4 28.25 -6.66 -9.72
C ILE A 4 27.44 -5.55 -9.05
N ALA A 5 27.47 -5.52 -7.72
CA ALA A 5 26.83 -4.48 -6.91
C ALA A 5 27.77 -4.01 -5.79
N LYS A 6 27.60 -2.75 -5.37
CA LYS A 6 28.35 -2.23 -4.21
C LYS A 6 27.84 -2.92 -2.94
N ALA A 7 28.74 -3.55 -2.18
CA ALA A 7 28.39 -4.27 -0.94
C ALA A 7 27.61 -3.41 0.07
N ALA A 8 27.87 -2.09 0.08
CA ALA A 8 27.15 -1.15 0.93
C ALA A 8 25.64 -0.98 0.59
N HIS A 9 25.23 -1.38 -0.61
CA HIS A 9 23.87 -1.17 -1.11
C HIS A 9 23.06 -2.45 -1.27
N VAL A 10 23.61 -3.61 -0.91
CA VAL A 10 22.87 -4.89 -0.98
C VAL A 10 22.36 -5.31 0.39
N ALA A 11 21.16 -5.90 0.41
CA ALA A 11 20.61 -6.61 1.56
C ALA A 11 20.73 -8.11 1.34
N ARG A 12 21.06 -8.85 2.38
CA ARG A 12 21.18 -10.31 2.30
C ARG A 12 19.79 -10.95 2.34
N ILE A 13 19.49 -11.81 1.39
CA ILE A 13 18.30 -12.67 1.41
C ILE A 13 18.64 -13.92 2.23
N PRO A 14 17.82 -14.32 3.21
CA PRO A 14 18.01 -15.58 3.96
C PRO A 14 17.96 -16.78 3.01
N LYS A 15 18.80 -17.80 3.29
CA LYS A 15 18.94 -18.98 2.41
C LYS A 15 17.70 -19.88 2.36
N ASP A 16 16.85 -19.80 3.35
CA ASP A 16 15.62 -20.57 3.49
C ASP A 16 14.40 -19.92 2.80
N VAL A 17 14.61 -18.81 2.10
CA VAL A 17 13.54 -18.10 1.37
C VAL A 17 13.60 -18.46 -0.12
N PRO A 18 12.47 -18.85 -0.76
CA PRO A 18 12.39 -19.09 -2.20
C PRO A 18 12.66 -17.81 -2.99
N LEU A 19 13.64 -17.84 -3.91
CA LEU A 19 14.10 -16.63 -4.61
C LEU A 19 13.09 -16.09 -5.61
N ASP A 20 12.27 -16.94 -6.21
CA ASP A 20 11.19 -16.56 -7.12
C ASP A 20 10.04 -15.88 -6.37
N ALA A 21 9.64 -16.43 -5.22
CA ALA A 21 8.55 -15.91 -4.41
C ALA A 21 8.90 -14.59 -3.67
N ILE A 22 10.19 -14.37 -3.33
CA ILE A 22 10.62 -13.16 -2.63
C ILE A 22 10.75 -11.96 -3.57
N ALA A 23 10.88 -12.15 -4.88
CA ALA A 23 11.15 -11.07 -5.83
C ALA A 23 10.16 -9.89 -5.73
N PRO A 24 8.83 -10.08 -5.66
CA PRO A 24 7.89 -8.97 -5.49
C PRO A 24 8.07 -8.22 -4.16
N ILE A 25 8.56 -8.89 -3.12
CA ILE A 25 8.76 -8.29 -1.79
C ILE A 25 9.93 -7.29 -1.81
N LEU A 26 10.95 -7.54 -2.65
CA LEU A 26 12.15 -6.68 -2.71
C LEU A 26 11.92 -5.33 -3.40
N CYS A 27 10.74 -5.10 -3.99
CA CYS A 27 10.35 -3.82 -4.56
C CYS A 27 9.00 -3.37 -4.00
N ALA A 28 7.89 -4.02 -4.40
CA ALA A 28 6.55 -3.64 -3.98
C ALA A 28 6.33 -3.86 -2.47
N GLY A 29 6.80 -4.99 -1.94
CA GLY A 29 6.65 -5.32 -0.52
C GLY A 29 7.35 -4.32 0.40
N ILE A 30 8.64 -4.06 0.18
CA ILE A 30 9.39 -3.07 0.97
C ILE A 30 8.77 -1.68 0.87
N THR A 31 8.30 -1.29 -0.32
CA THR A 31 7.72 0.04 -0.57
C THR A 31 6.49 0.28 0.29
N VAL A 32 5.56 -0.65 0.32
CA VAL A 32 4.33 -0.51 1.12
C VAL A 32 4.58 -0.75 2.61
N TYR A 33 5.48 -1.66 2.97
CA TYR A 33 5.91 -1.86 4.35
C TYR A 33 6.47 -0.57 4.95
N LYS A 34 7.42 0.07 4.25
CA LYS A 34 7.96 1.35 4.66
C LYS A 34 6.90 2.44 4.75
N GLY A 35 6.02 2.54 3.77
CA GLY A 35 4.92 3.52 3.81
C GLY A 35 4.03 3.36 5.05
N LEU A 36 3.65 2.13 5.39
CA LEU A 36 2.91 1.82 6.62
C LEU A 36 3.69 2.21 7.88
N LYS A 37 4.98 1.89 7.94
CA LYS A 37 5.86 2.26 9.05
C LYS A 37 5.99 3.78 9.22
N GLU A 38 6.17 4.51 8.12
CA GLU A 38 6.25 5.97 8.07
C GLU A 38 4.93 6.68 8.41
N SER A 39 3.80 6.00 8.29
CA SER A 39 2.49 6.53 8.67
C SER A 39 2.35 6.78 10.16
N GLY A 40 3.14 6.07 10.98
CA GLY A 40 3.06 6.11 12.43
C GLY A 40 1.80 5.45 13.01
N ALA A 41 1.00 4.77 12.19
CA ALA A 41 -0.18 4.03 12.66
C ALA A 41 0.23 2.88 13.59
N ARG A 42 -0.55 2.68 14.66
CA ARG A 42 -0.30 1.70 15.72
C ARG A 42 -1.31 0.56 15.66
N PRO A 43 -0.97 -0.64 16.16
CA PRO A 43 -1.91 -1.75 16.27
C PRO A 43 -3.27 -1.31 16.84
N GLY A 44 -4.36 -1.81 16.25
CA GLY A 44 -5.74 -1.40 16.56
C GLY A 44 -6.24 -0.17 15.81
N GLN A 45 -5.35 0.64 15.23
CA GLN A 45 -5.75 1.80 14.43
C GLN A 45 -6.13 1.42 12.99
N THR A 46 -6.98 2.24 12.37
CA THR A 46 -7.49 2.04 11.02
C THR A 46 -6.62 2.76 9.98
N VAL A 47 -6.28 2.06 8.90
CA VAL A 47 -5.62 2.62 7.73
C VAL A 47 -6.47 2.39 6.48
N ALA A 48 -6.54 3.39 5.60
CA ALA A 48 -7.13 3.26 4.28
C ALA A 48 -6.03 3.02 3.24
N ILE A 49 -6.21 2.02 2.38
CA ILE A 49 -5.29 1.68 1.29
C ILE A 49 -6.00 1.98 -0.02
N VAL A 50 -5.50 2.97 -0.75
CA VAL A 50 -6.10 3.45 -2.01
C VAL A 50 -5.37 2.84 -3.19
N GLY A 51 -6.10 2.09 -4.02
CA GLY A 51 -5.55 1.18 -5.01
C GLY A 51 -5.30 -0.22 -4.42
N ALA A 52 -6.18 -0.62 -3.47
CA ALA A 52 -6.02 -1.83 -2.66
C ALA A 52 -5.98 -3.13 -3.47
N GLY A 53 -6.65 -3.16 -4.63
CA GLY A 53 -6.72 -4.32 -5.51
C GLY A 53 -5.53 -4.46 -6.48
N GLY A 54 -4.61 -3.50 -6.49
CA GLY A 54 -3.38 -3.57 -7.30
C GLY A 54 -2.26 -4.36 -6.63
N GLY A 55 -1.13 -4.54 -7.32
CA GLY A 55 0.02 -5.28 -6.81
C GLY A 55 0.61 -4.70 -5.51
N LEU A 56 0.80 -3.37 -5.46
CA LEU A 56 1.22 -2.67 -4.23
C LEU A 56 0.14 -2.73 -3.15
N GLY A 57 -1.12 -2.47 -3.53
CA GLY A 57 -2.24 -2.41 -2.59
C GLY A 57 -2.53 -3.75 -1.91
N SER A 58 -2.48 -4.85 -2.65
CA SER A 58 -2.69 -6.20 -2.11
C SER A 58 -1.62 -6.59 -1.08
N LEU A 59 -0.37 -6.19 -1.30
CA LEU A 59 0.70 -6.35 -0.31
C LEU A 59 0.51 -5.42 0.88
N ALA A 60 0.11 -4.15 0.64
CA ALA A 60 -0.15 -3.19 1.72
C ALA A 60 -1.25 -3.68 2.68
N CYS A 61 -2.32 -4.30 2.16
CA CYS A 61 -3.38 -4.90 2.99
C CYS A 61 -2.82 -5.99 3.92
N GLN A 62 -1.99 -6.87 3.40
CA GLN A 62 -1.38 -7.95 4.17
C GLN A 62 -0.42 -7.42 5.23
N TYR A 63 0.49 -6.51 4.87
CA TYR A 63 1.41 -5.88 5.83
C TYR A 63 0.65 -5.14 6.92
N ALA A 64 -0.35 -4.34 6.57
CA ALA A 64 -1.17 -3.61 7.54
C ALA A 64 -1.86 -4.57 8.53
N LYS A 65 -2.48 -5.66 8.03
CA LYS A 65 -3.05 -6.71 8.87
C LYS A 65 -2.00 -7.35 9.77
N ALA A 66 -0.85 -7.72 9.22
CA ALA A 66 0.24 -8.36 9.98
C ALA A 66 0.84 -7.42 11.04
N MET A 67 0.75 -6.10 10.84
CA MET A 67 1.13 -5.08 11.82
C MET A 67 0.02 -4.79 12.85
N GLY A 68 -1.11 -5.50 12.79
CA GLY A 68 -2.23 -5.35 13.72
C GLY A 68 -3.13 -4.15 13.43
N LEU A 69 -3.10 -3.61 12.21
CA LEU A 69 -3.94 -2.50 11.79
C LEU A 69 -5.29 -2.99 11.23
N GLN A 70 -6.33 -2.20 11.39
CA GLN A 70 -7.59 -2.38 10.68
C GLN A 70 -7.48 -1.75 9.29
N VAL A 71 -7.92 -2.47 8.25
CA VAL A 71 -7.70 -2.07 6.87
C VAL A 71 -9.02 -1.74 6.17
N ILE A 72 -9.14 -0.54 5.62
CA ILE A 72 -10.16 -0.16 4.64
C ILE A 72 -9.51 -0.20 3.26
N GLY A 73 -9.95 -1.10 2.39
CA GLY A 73 -9.52 -1.12 0.99
C GLY A 73 -10.37 -0.18 0.14
N ILE A 74 -9.75 0.62 -0.70
CA ILE A 74 -10.44 1.50 -1.67
C ILE A 74 -9.96 1.12 -3.07
N ASP A 75 -10.86 0.58 -3.88
CA ASP A 75 -10.63 0.21 -5.29
C ASP A 75 -11.99 0.06 -6.00
N THR A 76 -12.07 -0.62 -7.13
CA THR A 76 -13.34 -0.93 -7.80
C THR A 76 -13.35 -2.34 -8.39
N GLY A 77 -14.52 -2.96 -8.40
CA GLY A 77 -14.80 -4.28 -8.97
C GLY A 77 -14.91 -5.40 -7.92
N ASP A 78 -15.86 -6.31 -8.17
CA ASP A 78 -16.24 -7.35 -7.21
C ASP A 78 -15.11 -8.37 -6.94
N GLU A 79 -14.30 -8.70 -7.98
CA GLU A 79 -13.15 -9.60 -7.83
C GLU A 79 -12.08 -8.99 -6.90
N LYS A 80 -11.81 -7.68 -7.06
CA LYS A 80 -10.87 -6.97 -6.18
C LYS A 80 -11.42 -6.85 -4.77
N GLU A 81 -12.71 -6.60 -4.59
CA GLU A 81 -13.34 -6.58 -3.28
C GLU A 81 -13.15 -7.91 -2.55
N GLN A 82 -13.48 -9.03 -3.20
CA GLN A 82 -13.32 -10.36 -2.62
C GLN A 82 -11.86 -10.64 -2.26
N MET A 83 -10.92 -10.31 -3.15
CA MET A 83 -9.50 -10.49 -2.92
C MET A 83 -9.01 -9.64 -1.74
N VAL A 84 -9.33 -8.36 -1.71
CA VAL A 84 -8.87 -7.42 -0.67
C VAL A 84 -9.43 -7.80 0.70
N LYS A 85 -10.69 -8.22 0.79
CA LYS A 85 -11.29 -8.76 2.02
C LYS A 85 -10.58 -10.03 2.48
N LYS A 86 -10.28 -10.96 1.57
CA LYS A 86 -9.51 -12.19 1.87
C LYS A 86 -8.11 -11.87 2.40
N LEU A 87 -7.47 -10.82 1.89
CA LEU A 87 -6.15 -10.37 2.32
C LEU A 87 -6.17 -9.62 3.66
N GLY A 88 -7.35 -9.33 4.21
CA GLY A 88 -7.50 -8.86 5.58
C GLY A 88 -8.12 -7.48 5.75
N ALA A 89 -8.65 -6.88 4.70
CA ALA A 89 -9.45 -5.67 4.86
C ALA A 89 -10.77 -6.00 5.57
N HIS A 90 -11.13 -5.22 6.58
CA HIS A 90 -12.40 -5.34 7.27
C HIS A 90 -13.53 -4.63 6.51
N ALA A 91 -13.18 -3.63 5.70
CA ALA A 91 -14.11 -2.90 4.84
C ALA A 91 -13.52 -2.68 3.44
N PHE A 92 -14.38 -2.57 2.45
CA PHE A 92 -14.02 -2.22 1.08
C PHE A 92 -14.95 -1.13 0.56
N ILE A 93 -14.38 -0.09 0.01
CA ILE A 93 -15.11 1.01 -0.62
C ILE A 93 -14.89 0.94 -2.12
N ASP A 94 -15.94 0.58 -2.85
CA ASP A 94 -15.94 0.62 -4.31
C ASP A 94 -16.20 2.06 -4.78
N PHE A 95 -15.16 2.75 -5.22
CA PHE A 95 -15.26 4.15 -5.62
C PHE A 95 -16.14 4.38 -6.87
N ALA A 96 -16.38 3.35 -7.68
CA ALA A 96 -17.26 3.46 -8.85
C ALA A 96 -18.74 3.30 -8.48
N LYS A 97 -19.04 2.58 -7.39
CA LYS A 97 -20.40 2.39 -6.87
C LYS A 97 -20.78 3.43 -5.80
N SER A 98 -19.78 4.04 -5.15
CA SER A 98 -19.98 5.02 -4.09
C SER A 98 -20.47 6.36 -4.65
N SER A 99 -21.53 6.90 -4.07
CA SER A 99 -21.99 8.27 -4.34
C SER A 99 -21.14 9.32 -3.63
N ASN A 100 -20.48 8.95 -2.52
CA ASN A 100 -19.60 9.83 -1.75
C ASN A 100 -18.52 9.03 -1.01
N VAL A 101 -17.39 8.82 -1.68
CA VAL A 101 -16.25 8.07 -1.14
C VAL A 101 -15.78 8.62 0.20
N VAL A 102 -15.80 9.94 0.41
CA VAL A 102 -15.36 10.57 1.65
C VAL A 102 -16.22 10.10 2.83
N LYS A 103 -17.54 10.18 2.68
CA LYS A 103 -18.48 9.75 3.73
C LYS A 103 -18.40 8.24 3.97
N ASP A 104 -18.27 7.44 2.92
CA ASP A 104 -18.23 6.00 3.03
C ASP A 104 -16.96 5.53 3.75
N VAL A 105 -15.80 6.16 3.46
CA VAL A 105 -14.54 5.88 4.16
C VAL A 105 -14.62 6.27 5.63
N GLN A 106 -15.23 7.42 5.95
CA GLN A 106 -15.42 7.85 7.35
C GLN A 106 -16.36 6.89 8.08
N ALA A 107 -17.49 6.53 7.48
CA ALA A 107 -18.47 5.59 8.06
C ALA A 107 -17.90 4.17 8.27
N ALA A 108 -16.87 3.78 7.52
CA ALA A 108 -16.17 2.52 7.70
C ALA A 108 -15.22 2.49 8.90
N THR A 109 -15.07 3.60 9.64
CA THR A 109 -14.34 3.66 10.91
C THR A 109 -15.30 3.64 12.09
N GLU A 110 -14.89 3.03 13.21
CA GLU A 110 -15.75 2.80 14.38
C GLU A 110 -16.39 4.10 14.93
N ASP A 111 -15.61 5.19 14.92
CA ASP A 111 -16.03 6.50 15.44
C ASP A 111 -16.50 7.50 14.37
N GLY A 112 -16.50 7.09 13.09
CA GLY A 112 -16.90 7.95 11.97
C GLY A 112 -15.93 9.08 11.64
N LEU A 113 -14.75 9.16 12.29
CA LEU A 113 -13.78 10.25 12.10
C LEU A 113 -12.86 10.03 10.88
N GLY A 114 -12.88 8.84 10.29
CA GLY A 114 -12.00 8.44 9.21
C GLY A 114 -10.73 7.71 9.68
N PRO A 115 -9.90 7.22 8.75
CA PRO A 115 -8.70 6.43 9.06
C PRO A 115 -7.60 7.28 9.73
N HIS A 116 -6.76 6.64 10.53
CA HIS A 116 -5.57 7.23 11.16
C HIS A 116 -4.45 7.50 10.14
N ALA A 117 -4.41 6.67 9.09
CA ALA A 117 -3.51 6.90 7.97
C ALA A 117 -4.14 6.51 6.64
N VAL A 118 -3.66 7.14 5.56
CA VAL A 118 -4.05 6.82 4.19
C VAL A 118 -2.78 6.47 3.42
N ILE A 119 -2.76 5.31 2.80
CA ILE A 119 -1.65 4.83 1.96
C ILE A 119 -2.08 4.94 0.50
N LEU A 120 -1.51 5.89 -0.23
CA LEU A 120 -1.85 6.18 -1.63
C LEU A 120 -0.92 5.43 -2.57
N VAL A 121 -1.40 4.32 -3.13
CA VAL A 121 -0.71 3.54 -4.17
C VAL A 121 -1.44 3.56 -5.52
N ALA A 122 -2.46 4.41 -5.64
CA ALA A 122 -3.23 4.61 -6.85
C ALA A 122 -2.39 5.23 -7.99
N VAL A 123 -2.85 5.02 -9.23
CA VAL A 123 -2.14 5.44 -10.46
C VAL A 123 -2.77 6.67 -11.14
N ASN A 124 -3.79 7.29 -10.53
CA ASN A 124 -4.44 8.50 -11.02
C ASN A 124 -4.52 9.58 -9.92
N GLU A 125 -4.79 10.82 -10.32
CA GLU A 125 -4.70 11.99 -9.44
C GLU A 125 -5.86 12.12 -8.43
N LYS A 126 -7.09 11.74 -8.81
CA LYS A 126 -8.29 11.97 -7.98
C LYS A 126 -8.15 11.48 -6.53
N PRO A 127 -7.62 10.27 -6.25
CA PRO A 127 -7.39 9.83 -4.88
C PRO A 127 -6.43 10.72 -4.08
N PHE A 128 -5.42 11.31 -4.73
CA PHE A 128 -4.48 12.21 -4.06
C PHE A 128 -5.12 13.54 -3.66
N GLN A 129 -6.13 13.98 -4.39
CA GLN A 129 -6.90 15.17 -4.05
C GLN A 129 -7.88 14.93 -2.91
N GLN A 130 -8.44 13.71 -2.78
CA GLN A 130 -9.47 13.38 -1.80
C GLN A 130 -8.92 12.88 -0.45
N ALA A 131 -7.69 12.37 -0.42
CA ALA A 131 -7.16 11.68 0.76
C ALA A 131 -7.20 12.48 2.05
N THR A 132 -7.01 13.80 1.97
CA THR A 132 -7.05 14.68 3.14
C THR A 132 -8.47 14.94 3.65
N GLU A 133 -9.51 14.74 2.83
CA GLU A 133 -10.89 15.04 3.19
C GLU A 133 -11.46 13.99 4.16
N TYR A 134 -11.15 12.72 3.95
CA TYR A 134 -11.60 11.64 4.84
C TYR A 134 -10.59 11.24 5.92
N LEU A 135 -9.39 11.83 5.90
CA LEU A 135 -8.39 11.60 6.94
C LEU A 135 -8.84 12.27 8.25
N ARG A 136 -8.80 11.52 9.37
CA ARG A 136 -9.12 12.07 10.68
C ARG A 136 -8.14 13.17 11.13
N PRO A 137 -8.53 14.00 12.13
CA PRO A 137 -7.58 14.88 12.79
C PRO A 137 -6.36 14.11 13.33
N ARG A 138 -5.17 14.71 13.22
CA ARG A 138 -3.86 14.13 13.57
C ARG A 138 -3.46 12.88 12.76
N GLY A 139 -4.18 12.60 11.66
CA GLY A 139 -3.87 11.51 10.75
C GLY A 139 -2.75 11.86 9.77
N THR A 140 -2.24 10.83 9.08
CA THR A 140 -1.14 10.95 8.11
C THR A 140 -1.54 10.41 6.74
N VAL A 141 -1.33 11.18 5.68
CA VAL A 141 -1.37 10.71 4.30
C VAL A 141 0.05 10.33 3.86
N ILE A 142 0.22 9.12 3.36
CA ILE A 142 1.46 8.63 2.77
C ILE A 142 1.28 8.49 1.26
N ALA A 143 1.96 9.33 0.50
CA ALA A 143 1.99 9.27 -0.96
C ALA A 143 3.12 8.34 -1.42
N ILE A 144 2.76 7.28 -2.16
CA ILE A 144 3.68 6.27 -2.70
C ILE A 144 3.54 6.16 -4.22
N GLY A 145 2.30 6.13 -4.73
CA GLY A 145 2.02 6.10 -6.18
C GLY A 145 2.61 7.32 -6.89
N LEU A 146 2.97 7.16 -8.15
CA LEU A 146 3.65 8.17 -8.96
C LEU A 146 2.85 8.49 -10.25
N PRO A 147 1.58 8.92 -10.17
CA PRO A 147 0.85 9.33 -11.36
C PRO A 147 1.49 10.59 -11.96
N ALA A 148 1.85 10.52 -13.25
CA ALA A 148 2.54 11.62 -13.94
C ALA A 148 1.70 12.91 -13.93
N GLY A 149 2.33 14.03 -13.57
CA GLY A 149 1.68 15.35 -13.54
C GLY A 149 0.62 15.54 -12.46
N ALA A 150 0.40 14.58 -11.58
CA ALA A 150 -0.61 14.67 -10.52
C ALA A 150 -0.15 15.54 -9.35
N TYR A 151 -1.13 16.19 -8.72
CA TYR A 151 -0.96 17.03 -7.53
C TYR A 151 -1.71 16.43 -6.34
N LEU A 152 -1.12 16.56 -5.17
CA LEU A 152 -1.79 16.27 -3.91
C LEU A 152 -2.43 17.55 -3.37
N ARG A 153 -3.72 17.52 -3.06
CA ARG A 153 -4.44 18.67 -2.52
C ARG A 153 -4.41 18.64 -0.99
N ALA A 154 -4.01 19.75 -0.40
CA ALA A 154 -4.01 19.97 1.03
C ALA A 154 -4.62 21.31 1.35
N PRO A 155 -5.95 21.41 1.55
CA PRO A 155 -6.60 22.63 1.98
C PRO A 155 -5.99 23.13 3.29
N VAL A 156 -5.53 24.39 3.31
CA VAL A 156 -4.73 24.92 4.42
C VAL A 156 -5.51 24.90 5.72
N PHE A 157 -6.74 25.40 5.72
CA PHE A 157 -7.57 25.48 6.94
C PHE A 157 -7.76 24.10 7.59
N GLU A 158 -8.24 23.11 6.83
CA GLU A 158 -8.50 21.75 7.33
C GLU A 158 -7.21 21.03 7.73
N THR A 159 -6.10 21.34 7.07
CA THR A 159 -4.79 20.78 7.40
C THR A 159 -4.27 21.33 8.73
N VAL A 160 -4.41 22.63 8.94
CA VAL A 160 -3.95 23.31 10.17
C VAL A 160 -4.84 22.92 11.36
N ILE A 161 -6.15 23.07 11.26
CA ILE A 161 -7.09 22.76 12.35
C ILE A 161 -7.08 21.27 12.67
N GLY A 162 -6.98 20.41 11.65
CA GLY A 162 -6.89 18.96 11.80
C GLY A 162 -5.52 18.45 12.23
N VAL A 163 -4.48 19.31 12.29
CA VAL A 163 -3.09 18.89 12.56
C VAL A 163 -2.69 17.70 11.68
N LYS A 164 -3.07 17.75 10.39
CA LYS A 164 -2.86 16.64 9.44
C LYS A 164 -1.42 16.63 8.93
N THR A 165 -0.88 15.43 8.69
CA THR A 165 0.45 15.23 8.12
C THR A 165 0.33 14.67 6.70
N ILE A 166 1.15 15.19 5.78
CA ILE A 166 1.27 14.69 4.42
C ILE A 166 2.74 14.37 4.18
N LYS A 167 3.03 13.13 3.76
CA LYS A 167 4.39 12.63 3.63
C LYS A 167 4.54 11.77 2.39
N GLY A 168 5.62 11.97 1.63
CA GLY A 168 6.06 11.06 0.59
C GLY A 168 6.83 9.88 1.19
N SER A 169 6.69 8.69 0.58
CA SER A 169 7.50 7.52 0.93
C SER A 169 7.97 6.82 -0.34
N TYR A 170 9.25 6.50 -0.40
CA TYR A 170 9.89 5.89 -1.58
C TYR A 170 10.72 4.68 -1.18
N VAL A 171 10.36 3.50 -1.73
CA VAL A 171 11.02 2.20 -1.52
C VAL A 171 11.32 1.95 -0.03
N GLY A 172 12.59 1.88 0.34
CA GLY A 172 13.08 1.67 1.70
C GLY A 172 14.58 1.47 1.74
N ASN A 173 15.14 1.35 2.93
CA ASN A 173 16.54 1.08 3.17
C ASN A 173 16.78 -0.42 3.46
N ARG A 174 18.04 -0.83 3.69
CA ARG A 174 18.41 -2.23 3.97
C ARG A 174 17.72 -2.81 5.21
N LYS A 175 17.46 -1.97 6.22
CA LYS A 175 16.74 -2.42 7.43
C LYS A 175 15.28 -2.68 7.08
N ASP A 176 14.64 -1.77 6.36
CA ASP A 176 13.27 -1.95 5.89
C ASP A 176 13.14 -3.22 5.01
N THR A 177 14.14 -3.49 4.15
CA THR A 177 14.20 -4.74 3.36
C THR A 177 14.24 -5.97 4.27
N SER A 178 15.11 -5.99 5.28
CA SER A 178 15.24 -7.13 6.18
C SER A 178 13.96 -7.36 6.99
N GLU A 179 13.32 -6.29 7.45
CA GLU A 179 12.06 -6.35 8.19
C GLU A 179 10.91 -6.85 7.28
N ALA A 180 10.81 -6.35 6.04
CA ALA A 180 9.82 -6.79 5.07
C ALA A 180 9.98 -8.28 4.71
N ILE A 181 11.22 -8.74 4.54
CA ILE A 181 11.54 -10.16 4.31
C ILE A 181 11.15 -11.03 5.52
N ASP A 182 11.33 -10.54 6.75
CA ASP A 182 10.94 -11.30 7.95
C ASP A 182 9.43 -11.57 8.01
N PHE A 183 8.60 -10.60 7.66
CA PHE A 183 7.16 -10.82 7.53
C PHE A 183 6.83 -11.91 6.50
N PHE A 184 7.48 -11.88 5.34
CA PHE A 184 7.31 -12.90 4.30
C PHE A 184 7.78 -14.28 4.79
N ARG A 185 8.98 -14.37 5.40
CA ARG A 185 9.56 -15.61 5.93
C ARG A 185 8.67 -16.26 6.99
N ARG A 186 7.96 -15.47 7.77
CA ARG A 186 6.99 -15.92 8.77
C ARG A 186 5.65 -16.37 8.17
N GLY A 187 5.49 -16.31 6.85
CA GLY A 187 4.26 -16.70 6.15
C GLY A 187 3.11 -15.71 6.30
N LEU A 188 3.39 -14.48 6.77
CA LEU A 188 2.36 -13.45 6.97
C LEU A 188 2.02 -12.70 5.69
N ILE A 189 2.92 -12.72 4.71
CA ILE A 189 2.78 -12.05 3.42
C ILE A 189 2.93 -13.09 2.31
N ASN A 190 2.04 -13.03 1.34
CA ASN A 190 2.10 -13.85 0.14
C ASN A 190 1.90 -12.95 -1.09
N ALA A 191 2.88 -12.95 -2.00
CA ALA A 191 2.77 -12.27 -3.28
C ALA A 191 2.47 -13.33 -4.36
N PRO A 192 1.27 -13.38 -4.94
CA PRO A 192 1.00 -14.30 -6.04
C PRO A 192 1.86 -13.93 -7.23
N PHE A 193 2.51 -14.92 -7.84
CA PHE A 193 3.35 -14.74 -9.02
C PHE A 193 3.18 -15.92 -9.97
N LYS A 194 3.58 -15.71 -11.23
CA LYS A 194 3.64 -16.75 -12.26
C LYS A 194 5.04 -16.80 -12.83
N VAL A 195 5.64 -17.97 -12.84
CA VAL A 195 6.92 -18.21 -13.52
C VAL A 195 6.68 -18.45 -15.00
N ILE A 196 7.41 -17.71 -15.81
CA ILE A 196 7.37 -17.83 -17.28
C ILE A 196 8.80 -17.92 -17.84
N GLY A 197 8.95 -18.43 -19.05
CA GLY A 197 10.23 -18.42 -19.75
C GLY A 197 10.65 -17.02 -20.16
N MET A 198 11.96 -16.76 -20.23
CA MET A 198 12.51 -15.47 -20.70
C MET A 198 12.05 -15.12 -22.12
N SER A 199 11.78 -16.11 -22.97
CA SER A 199 11.22 -15.91 -24.32
C SER A 199 9.83 -15.27 -24.34
N GLU A 200 9.08 -15.35 -23.24
CA GLU A 200 7.73 -14.77 -23.11
C GLU A 200 7.74 -13.35 -22.57
N LEU A 201 8.92 -12.75 -22.30
CA LEU A 201 9.03 -11.45 -21.65
C LEU A 201 8.32 -10.34 -22.42
N GLN A 202 8.45 -10.29 -23.76
CA GLN A 202 7.77 -9.30 -24.59
C GLN A 202 6.24 -9.40 -24.43
N LYS A 203 5.70 -10.60 -24.45
CA LYS A 203 4.27 -10.84 -24.25
C LYS A 203 3.75 -10.34 -22.90
N VAL A 204 4.58 -10.43 -21.85
CA VAL A 204 4.22 -9.88 -20.53
C VAL A 204 4.17 -8.35 -20.57
N TYR A 205 5.14 -7.71 -21.22
CA TYR A 205 5.09 -6.25 -21.41
C TYR A 205 3.87 -5.81 -22.18
N ASP A 206 3.50 -6.53 -23.24
CA ASP A 206 2.31 -6.22 -24.06
C ASP A 206 0.99 -6.35 -23.26
N MET A 207 0.95 -7.24 -22.24
CA MET A 207 -0.21 -7.36 -21.33
C MET A 207 -0.29 -6.27 -20.26
N MET A 208 0.77 -5.48 -20.05
CA MET A 208 0.79 -4.41 -19.05
C MET A 208 0.31 -3.06 -19.61
N HIS A 209 0.14 -2.97 -20.92
CA HIS A 209 -0.37 -1.82 -21.66
C HIS A 209 -1.79 -2.05 -22.17
#